data_e0f0a2172d2899c47f309f269413400b
#
_entry.id   e0f0a2172d2899c47f309f269413400b
#
_cell.length_a   1.000
_cell.length_b   1.000
_cell.length_c   1.000
_cell.angle_alpha   90.00
_cell.angle_beta   90.00
_cell.angle_gamma   90.00
#
_symmetry.space_group_name_H-M   'P 1'
#
loop_
_entity.id
_entity.type
_entity.pdbx_description
1 polymer ?
#
loop_
_entity_poly.entity_id
_entity_poly.type
_entity_poly.pdbx_seq_one_letter_code
_entity_poly.pdbx_strand_id
1 'polypeptide(L)'
;SSEPTRVIFCGNIIAKDCCVVRAGEMADSWDIVNIRDKNGFSTWPEKNSEEDIDRTLSKISKKAAQGEYFNNPISVGEVFENIAYGKVPALSKFKFLVVYGDPAPGESKGKKGKSFKTVSLCGKLGGRLYVIKTFLAQALNAEFIDWYVRMLEFVGGKTNVYCYMENNKLQDPFFQQVFKPLVAKVRREQKIALFIRGDEEKKTDKATRIE
;
A
#
# COMPACT_ATOMS: atom_id res chain seq x y z
N SER A 1 32.64 -36.25 30.95
CA SER A 1 32.14 -34.89 30.70
C SER A 1 31.92 -34.74 29.20
N SER A 2 30.68 -34.51 28.78
CA SER A 2 30.37 -34.21 27.40
C SER A 2 30.93 -32.83 27.07
N GLU A 3 31.67 -32.70 25.97
CA GLU A 3 32.10 -31.38 25.50
C GLU A 3 30.85 -30.51 25.18
N PRO A 4 30.90 -29.20 25.49
CA PRO A 4 29.78 -28.32 25.22
C PRO A 4 29.55 -28.25 23.71
N THR A 5 28.32 -28.53 23.28
CA THR A 5 27.91 -28.45 21.88
C THR A 5 27.82 -26.96 21.52
N ARG A 6 28.50 -26.55 20.45
CA ARG A 6 28.38 -25.20 19.87
C ARG A 6 27.40 -25.26 18.68
N VAL A 7 26.43 -24.34 18.66
CA VAL A 7 25.49 -24.17 17.56
C VAL A 7 25.70 -22.79 16.95
N ILE A 8 25.91 -22.73 15.63
CA ILE A 8 26.01 -21.49 14.88
C ILE A 8 24.77 -21.41 13.98
N PHE A 9 24.03 -20.32 14.10
CA PHE A 9 22.85 -20.05 13.28
C PHE A 9 23.10 -18.81 12.42
N CYS A 10 23.05 -18.96 11.09
CA CYS A 10 23.25 -17.86 10.15
C CYS A 10 22.01 -17.66 9.29
N GLY A 11 21.64 -16.42 9.03
CA GLY A 11 20.52 -16.10 8.16
C GLY A 11 20.26 -14.61 8.06
N ASN A 12 19.41 -14.20 7.12
CA ASN A 12 18.99 -12.81 6.96
C ASN A 12 17.74 -12.55 7.79
N ILE A 13 17.61 -11.31 8.30
CA ILE A 13 16.40 -10.84 8.97
C ILE A 13 15.39 -10.41 7.90
N ILE A 14 14.52 -11.33 7.48
CA ILE A 14 13.53 -11.10 6.42
C ILE A 14 12.20 -10.52 6.93
N ALA A 15 11.97 -10.59 8.24
CA ALA A 15 10.82 -10.01 8.94
C ALA A 15 11.22 -9.63 10.36
N LYS A 16 10.55 -8.64 10.96
CA LYS A 16 10.81 -8.20 12.35
C LYS A 16 10.60 -9.32 13.38
N ASP A 17 9.67 -10.24 13.11
CA ASP A 17 9.46 -11.46 13.88
C ASP A 17 9.74 -12.67 12.95
N CYS A 18 10.96 -13.18 13.00
CA CYS A 18 11.38 -14.36 12.24
C CYS A 18 12.31 -15.24 13.07
N CYS A 19 12.59 -16.44 12.57
CA CYS A 19 13.41 -17.42 13.29
C CYS A 19 14.82 -16.92 13.62
N VAL A 20 15.42 -16.09 12.75
CA VAL A 20 16.75 -15.49 12.97
C VAL A 20 16.73 -14.55 14.17
N VAL A 21 15.73 -13.67 14.25
CA VAL A 21 15.56 -12.74 15.39
C VAL A 21 15.35 -13.50 16.67
N ARG A 22 14.45 -14.47 16.68
CA ARG A 22 14.19 -15.31 17.88
C ARG A 22 15.40 -16.13 18.31
N ALA A 23 16.16 -16.66 17.35
CA ALA A 23 17.40 -17.38 17.65
C ALA A 23 18.45 -16.43 18.25
N GLY A 24 18.56 -15.20 17.72
CA GLY A 24 19.45 -14.17 18.24
C GLY A 24 19.13 -13.75 19.67
N GLU A 25 17.84 -13.61 20.01
CA GLU A 25 17.38 -13.29 21.39
C GLU A 25 17.72 -14.39 22.41
N MET A 26 17.92 -15.62 21.94
CA MET A 26 18.24 -16.78 22.78
C MET A 26 19.73 -17.15 22.76
N ALA A 27 20.53 -16.50 21.91
CA ALA A 27 21.94 -16.84 21.71
C ALA A 27 22.84 -16.17 22.77
N ASP A 28 23.95 -16.87 23.12
CA ASP A 28 25.00 -16.32 23.99
C ASP A 28 25.71 -15.12 23.34
N SER A 29 25.73 -15.08 22.01
CA SER A 29 26.31 -13.99 21.22
C SER A 29 25.53 -13.83 19.92
N TRP A 30 25.20 -12.59 19.57
CA TRP A 30 24.54 -12.24 18.34
C TRP A 30 25.22 -11.03 17.70
N ASP A 31 25.53 -11.16 16.41
CA ASP A 31 26.07 -10.06 15.61
C ASP A 31 25.26 -9.89 14.31
N ILE A 32 25.06 -8.63 13.89
CA ILE A 32 24.34 -8.27 12.67
C ILE A 32 25.33 -7.56 11.74
N VAL A 33 25.63 -8.21 10.62
CA VAL A 33 26.52 -7.69 9.59
C VAL A 33 25.69 -7.23 8.40
N ASN A 34 25.65 -5.93 8.15
CA ASN A 34 25.02 -5.33 6.99
C ASN A 34 26.02 -5.22 5.84
N ILE A 35 25.54 -5.05 4.60
CA ILE A 35 26.42 -4.86 3.44
C ILE A 35 27.24 -3.56 3.53
N ARG A 36 26.71 -2.54 4.24
CA ARG A 36 27.40 -1.28 4.57
C ARG A 36 27.39 -1.01 6.06
N ASP A 37 28.45 -0.40 6.54
CA ASP A 37 28.56 0.07 7.92
C ASP A 37 27.71 1.34 8.16
N LYS A 38 27.75 1.86 9.39
CA LYS A 38 27.03 3.08 9.80
C LYS A 38 27.51 4.36 9.08
N ASN A 39 28.70 4.32 8.47
CA ASN A 39 29.26 5.43 7.71
C ASN A 39 28.97 5.31 6.21
N GLY A 40 28.30 4.24 5.78
CA GLY A 40 27.93 3.97 4.39
C GLY A 40 28.99 3.23 3.59
N PHE A 41 30.07 2.75 4.20
CA PHE A 41 31.14 1.99 3.55
C PHE A 41 30.88 0.49 3.59
N SER A 42 31.38 -0.23 2.57
CA SER A 42 31.32 -1.68 2.51
C SER A 42 31.88 -2.32 3.77
N THR A 43 31.15 -3.26 4.35
CA THR A 43 31.64 -4.05 5.50
C THR A 43 32.59 -5.17 5.09
N TRP A 44 32.67 -5.46 3.80
CA TRP A 44 33.59 -6.46 3.24
C TRP A 44 34.14 -5.98 1.88
N PRO A 45 35.04 -4.98 1.87
CA PRO A 45 35.52 -4.31 0.66
C PRO A 45 36.30 -5.23 -0.29
N GLU A 46 36.93 -6.29 0.24
CA GLU A 46 37.67 -7.24 -0.58
C GLU A 46 36.76 -8.09 -1.48
N LYS A 47 35.48 -8.23 -1.11
CA LYS A 47 34.47 -8.98 -1.86
C LYS A 47 33.49 -8.09 -2.61
N ASN A 48 33.09 -6.99 -1.99
CA ASN A 48 32.06 -6.11 -2.48
C ASN A 48 32.58 -4.67 -2.52
N SER A 49 33.02 -4.22 -3.70
CA SER A 49 33.35 -2.80 -3.90
C SER A 49 32.13 -1.91 -3.75
N GLU A 50 32.32 -0.60 -3.52
CA GLU A 50 31.20 0.35 -3.43
C GLU A 50 30.37 0.35 -4.72
N GLU A 51 31.04 0.29 -5.89
CA GLU A 51 30.35 0.24 -7.19
C GLU A 51 29.54 -1.05 -7.38
N ASP A 52 30.04 -2.19 -6.88
CA ASP A 52 29.29 -3.46 -6.95
C ASP A 52 28.07 -3.44 -6.07
N ILE A 53 28.18 -2.85 -4.87
CA ILE A 53 27.05 -2.65 -3.96
C ILE A 53 26.00 -1.75 -4.61
N ASP A 54 26.41 -0.58 -5.12
CA ASP A 54 25.47 0.35 -5.77
C ASP A 54 24.79 -0.27 -6.97
N ARG A 55 25.54 -0.99 -7.80
CA ARG A 55 24.97 -1.72 -8.95
C ARG A 55 23.99 -2.79 -8.52
N THR A 56 24.23 -3.50 -7.43
CA THR A 56 23.34 -4.52 -6.89
C THR A 56 22.08 -3.90 -6.32
N LEU A 57 22.22 -2.88 -5.46
CA LEU A 57 21.10 -2.20 -4.83
C LEU A 57 20.22 -1.46 -5.83
N SER A 58 20.78 -0.94 -6.94
CA SER A 58 20.00 -0.29 -8.00
C SER A 58 19.08 -1.23 -8.80
N LYS A 59 19.31 -2.54 -8.74
CA LYS A 59 18.54 -3.57 -9.48
C LYS A 59 17.40 -4.18 -8.67
N ILE A 60 17.33 -3.89 -7.39
CA ILE A 60 16.35 -4.47 -6.46
C ILE A 60 15.52 -3.38 -5.80
N SER A 61 14.32 -3.73 -5.32
CA SER A 61 13.48 -2.80 -4.60
C SER A 61 14.10 -2.42 -3.25
N LYS A 62 13.79 -1.21 -2.77
CA LYS A 62 14.23 -0.75 -1.44
C LYS A 62 13.83 -1.74 -0.34
N LYS A 63 12.63 -2.32 -0.42
CA LYS A 63 12.16 -3.34 0.53
C LYS A 63 13.05 -4.59 0.51
N ALA A 64 13.41 -5.10 -0.67
CA ALA A 64 14.31 -6.23 -0.80
C ALA A 64 15.71 -5.87 -0.27
N ALA A 65 16.24 -4.70 -0.62
CA ALA A 65 17.51 -4.20 -0.13
C ALA A 65 17.57 -4.16 1.41
N GLN A 66 16.53 -3.63 2.04
CA GLN A 66 16.47 -3.52 3.51
C GLN A 66 16.43 -4.88 4.19
N GLY A 67 15.67 -5.86 3.67
CA GLY A 67 15.62 -7.20 4.24
C GLY A 67 16.89 -8.03 3.97
N GLU A 68 17.34 -8.04 2.70
CA GLU A 68 18.40 -8.94 2.25
C GLU A 68 19.82 -8.46 2.61
N TYR A 69 20.06 -7.15 2.59
CA TYR A 69 21.38 -6.56 2.69
C TYR A 69 21.61 -5.71 3.94
N PHE A 70 20.53 -5.18 4.52
CA PHE A 70 20.63 -4.32 5.72
C PHE A 70 20.01 -4.94 6.97
N ASN A 71 19.51 -6.16 6.91
CA ASN A 71 18.87 -6.84 8.03
C ASN A 71 17.80 -6.00 8.76
N ASN A 72 17.18 -5.07 8.02
CA ASN A 72 16.17 -4.13 8.50
C ASN A 72 14.89 -4.23 7.64
N PRO A 73 14.11 -5.32 7.79
CA PRO A 73 12.94 -5.54 6.96
C PRO A 73 11.88 -4.46 7.20
N ILE A 74 11.41 -3.87 6.10
CA ILE A 74 10.32 -2.89 6.12
C ILE A 74 9.02 -3.63 6.39
N SER A 75 8.35 -3.32 7.50
CA SER A 75 7.03 -3.86 7.81
C SER A 75 5.96 -3.22 6.93
N VAL A 76 4.92 -4.00 6.62
CA VAL A 76 3.73 -3.47 5.93
C VAL A 76 3.12 -2.37 6.81
N GLY A 77 3.12 -1.13 6.31
CA GLY A 77 2.65 0.05 7.06
C GLY A 77 3.74 1.08 7.41
N GLU A 78 5.01 0.73 7.31
CA GLU A 78 6.14 1.66 7.57
C GLU A 78 6.59 2.42 6.31
N VAL A 79 5.90 2.23 5.20
CA VAL A 79 6.28 2.81 3.91
C VAL A 79 6.08 4.33 3.85
N PHE A 80 5.22 4.87 4.70
CA PHE A 80 4.99 6.31 4.81
C PHE A 80 5.61 6.86 6.08
N GLU A 81 6.85 7.33 6.00
CA GLU A 81 7.58 7.91 7.14
C GLU A 81 7.03 9.29 7.53
N ASN A 82 6.40 10.01 6.60
CA ASN A 82 5.97 11.39 6.79
C ASN A 82 4.47 11.56 6.51
N ILE A 83 3.63 10.93 7.32
CA ILE A 83 2.18 11.19 7.28
C ILE A 83 1.88 12.34 8.23
N ALA A 84 1.46 13.47 7.68
CA ALA A 84 0.99 14.61 8.47
C ALA A 84 -0.54 14.57 8.59
N TYR A 85 -1.03 14.62 9.80
CA TYR A 85 -2.45 14.79 10.09
C TYR A 85 -2.75 16.26 10.33
N GLY A 86 -3.83 16.77 9.74
CA GLY A 86 -4.17 18.17 9.88
C GLY A 86 -5.47 18.56 9.21
N LYS A 87 -5.77 19.85 9.27
CA LYS A 87 -6.95 20.41 8.64
C LYS A 87 -6.81 20.42 7.12
N VAL A 88 -7.78 19.83 6.43
CA VAL A 88 -7.85 19.84 4.97
C VAL A 88 -8.12 21.27 4.47
N PRO A 89 -7.39 21.75 3.45
CA PRO A 89 -7.72 23.00 2.79
C PRO A 89 -9.15 23.03 2.23
N ALA A 90 -9.72 24.22 2.03
CA ALA A 90 -11.03 24.34 1.40
C ALA A 90 -11.05 23.61 0.05
N LEU A 91 -12.08 22.79 -0.20
CA LEU A 91 -12.16 21.92 -1.38
C LEU A 91 -12.12 22.69 -2.70
N SER A 92 -12.59 23.95 -2.70
CA SER A 92 -12.52 24.85 -3.85
C SER A 92 -11.09 25.27 -4.26
N LYS A 93 -10.08 25.04 -3.41
CA LYS A 93 -8.68 25.31 -3.75
C LYS A 93 -8.05 24.21 -4.61
N PHE A 94 -8.66 23.02 -4.66
CA PHE A 94 -8.18 21.93 -5.49
C PHE A 94 -8.70 22.12 -6.92
N LYS A 95 -7.81 21.99 -7.91
CA LYS A 95 -8.18 22.06 -9.33
C LYS A 95 -9.20 20.97 -9.69
N PHE A 96 -9.04 19.81 -9.10
CA PHE A 96 -9.96 18.67 -9.14
C PHE A 96 -9.67 17.74 -7.97
N LEU A 97 -10.61 16.87 -7.68
CA LEU A 97 -10.48 15.77 -6.73
C LEU A 97 -10.68 14.44 -7.44
N VAL A 98 -10.12 13.40 -6.87
CA VAL A 98 -10.27 12.03 -7.35
C VAL A 98 -10.91 11.19 -6.25
N VAL A 99 -11.98 10.50 -6.60
CA VAL A 99 -12.54 9.42 -5.79
C VAL A 99 -12.04 8.10 -6.37
N TYR A 100 -11.31 7.35 -5.59
CA TYR A 100 -10.76 6.06 -6.00
C TYR A 100 -11.25 4.94 -5.10
N GLY A 101 -11.76 3.87 -5.69
CA GLY A 101 -12.26 2.71 -4.95
C GLY A 101 -11.51 1.44 -5.29
N ASP A 102 -11.24 0.65 -4.24
CA ASP A 102 -10.75 -0.72 -4.34
C ASP A 102 -11.90 -1.67 -3.98
N PRO A 103 -12.47 -2.37 -4.98
CA PRO A 103 -13.61 -3.25 -4.81
C PRO A 103 -13.15 -4.64 -4.41
N ALA A 104 -12.75 -4.88 -3.19
CA ALA A 104 -12.40 -6.23 -2.77
C ALA A 104 -13.42 -7.28 -3.26
N PRO A 105 -12.99 -8.47 -3.71
CA PRO A 105 -13.88 -9.48 -4.31
C PRO A 105 -14.92 -9.99 -3.32
N GLY A 106 -16.13 -10.21 -3.83
CA GLY A 106 -17.24 -10.85 -3.13
C GLY A 106 -18.13 -9.89 -2.32
N GLU A 107 -19.36 -10.37 -2.06
CA GLU A 107 -20.30 -9.74 -1.13
C GLU A 107 -20.17 -10.38 0.25
N SER A 108 -19.59 -9.68 1.18
CA SER A 108 -19.47 -10.20 2.54
C SER A 108 -19.47 -9.08 3.56
N LYS A 109 -20.49 -9.09 4.41
CA LYS A 109 -20.57 -8.23 5.59
C LYS A 109 -20.34 -9.09 6.83
N GLY A 110 -19.36 -8.73 7.67
CA GLY A 110 -19.15 -9.37 8.97
C GLY A 110 -18.53 -10.78 8.98
N LYS A 111 -17.95 -11.27 7.88
CA LYS A 111 -17.29 -12.59 7.84
C LYS A 111 -15.79 -12.47 8.14
N LYS A 112 -15.29 -13.23 9.14
CA LYS A 112 -13.84 -13.33 9.42
C LYS A 112 -13.06 -13.75 8.16
N GLY A 113 -11.91 -13.11 7.92
CA GLY A 113 -11.00 -13.43 6.81
C GLY A 113 -11.39 -12.89 5.43
N LYS A 114 -12.42 -12.04 5.33
CA LYS A 114 -12.80 -11.37 4.07
C LYS A 114 -12.16 -10.00 3.94
N SER A 115 -11.81 -9.64 2.71
CA SER A 115 -11.17 -8.36 2.39
C SER A 115 -12.13 -7.18 2.59
N PHE A 116 -11.56 -6.03 2.92
CA PHE A 116 -12.28 -4.77 3.04
C PHE A 116 -12.36 -4.08 1.68
N LYS A 117 -13.49 -3.42 1.42
CA LYS A 117 -13.64 -2.47 0.32
C LYS A 117 -13.25 -1.08 0.81
N THR A 118 -12.68 -0.27 -0.06
CA THR A 118 -12.34 1.10 0.29
C THR A 118 -12.70 2.08 -0.83
N VAL A 119 -13.15 3.27 -0.45
CA VAL A 119 -13.33 4.42 -1.35
C VAL A 119 -12.70 5.63 -0.71
N SER A 120 -11.72 6.22 -1.37
CA SER A 120 -10.97 7.37 -0.87
C SER A 120 -11.15 8.59 -1.76
N LEU A 121 -11.37 9.75 -1.16
CA LEU A 121 -11.37 11.06 -1.81
C LEU A 121 -10.00 11.69 -1.61
N CYS A 122 -9.31 11.95 -2.71
CA CYS A 122 -7.96 12.47 -2.72
C CYS A 122 -7.85 13.75 -3.57
N GLY A 123 -6.87 14.60 -3.27
CA GLY A 123 -6.55 15.77 -4.07
C GLY A 123 -5.10 16.18 -3.92
N LYS A 124 -4.55 16.84 -4.96
CA LYS A 124 -3.19 17.40 -4.93
C LYS A 124 -3.24 18.92 -4.91
N LEU A 125 -2.55 19.53 -3.95
CA LEU A 125 -2.43 20.97 -3.79
C LEU A 125 -1.02 21.33 -3.30
N GLY A 126 -0.35 22.26 -3.98
CA GLY A 126 0.98 22.71 -3.59
C GLY A 126 2.03 21.58 -3.51
N GLY A 127 1.97 20.63 -4.44
CA GLY A 127 2.88 19.47 -4.46
C GLY A 127 2.55 18.35 -3.45
N ARG A 128 1.59 18.57 -2.54
CA ARG A 128 1.19 17.60 -1.52
C ARG A 128 -0.06 16.84 -1.94
N LEU A 129 -0.09 15.53 -1.64
CA LEU A 129 -1.27 14.69 -1.76
C LEU A 129 -2.07 14.75 -0.45
N TYR A 130 -3.35 14.98 -0.56
CA TYR A 130 -4.28 14.97 0.56
C TYR A 130 -5.24 13.80 0.42
N VAL A 131 -5.29 12.94 1.42
CA VAL A 131 -6.37 11.97 1.60
C VAL A 131 -7.42 12.65 2.48
N ILE A 132 -8.51 13.08 1.86
CA ILE A 132 -9.49 13.99 2.45
C ILE A 132 -10.52 13.23 3.28
N LYS A 133 -10.99 12.11 2.73
CA LYS A 133 -12.00 11.25 3.35
C LYS A 133 -11.86 9.84 2.83
N THR A 134 -12.07 8.84 3.68
CA THR A 134 -12.03 7.42 3.30
C THR A 134 -13.19 6.66 3.95
N PHE A 135 -13.85 5.82 3.16
CA PHE A 135 -14.68 4.73 3.65
C PHE A 135 -13.90 3.44 3.55
N LEU A 136 -13.89 2.65 4.61
CA LEU A 136 -13.21 1.37 4.70
C LEU A 136 -14.06 0.42 5.53
N ALA A 137 -14.65 -0.59 4.91
CA ALA A 137 -15.42 -1.61 5.60
C ALA A 137 -15.57 -2.89 4.75
N GLN A 138 -15.99 -3.96 5.40
CA GLN A 138 -16.60 -5.10 4.71
C GLN A 138 -18.02 -4.69 4.33
N ALA A 139 -18.26 -4.45 3.04
CA ALA A 139 -19.51 -3.88 2.54
C ALA A 139 -20.08 -4.67 1.37
N LEU A 140 -21.39 -4.58 1.19
CA LEU A 140 -22.07 -5.05 -0.02
C LEU A 140 -21.68 -4.17 -1.21
N ASN A 141 -21.80 -4.69 -2.42
CA ASN A 141 -21.46 -3.93 -3.64
C ASN A 141 -22.34 -2.67 -3.79
N ALA A 142 -23.60 -2.73 -3.40
CA ALA A 142 -24.48 -1.56 -3.42
C ALA A 142 -24.03 -0.47 -2.44
N GLU A 143 -23.63 -0.84 -1.21
CA GLU A 143 -23.09 0.07 -0.22
C GLU A 143 -21.76 0.69 -0.67
N PHE A 144 -20.92 -0.08 -1.34
CA PHE A 144 -19.67 0.41 -1.92
C PHE A 144 -19.91 1.49 -3.00
N ILE A 145 -20.94 1.31 -3.86
CA ILE A 145 -21.33 2.33 -4.83
C ILE A 145 -21.94 3.55 -4.14
N ASP A 146 -22.73 3.37 -3.06
CA ASP A 146 -23.28 4.48 -2.27
C ASP A 146 -22.17 5.38 -1.68
N TRP A 147 -21.01 4.82 -1.32
CA TRP A 147 -19.88 5.63 -0.85
C TRP A 147 -19.38 6.64 -1.89
N TYR A 148 -19.43 6.33 -3.18
CA TYR A 148 -19.12 7.31 -4.23
C TYR A 148 -20.13 8.46 -4.24
N VAL A 149 -21.42 8.14 -4.08
CA VAL A 149 -22.48 9.16 -3.97
C VAL A 149 -22.18 10.09 -2.80
N ARG A 150 -21.93 9.53 -1.62
CA ARG A 150 -21.59 10.31 -0.42
C ARG A 150 -20.33 11.15 -0.57
N MET A 151 -19.36 10.71 -1.38
CA MET A 151 -18.18 11.51 -1.69
C MET A 151 -18.55 12.71 -2.56
N LEU A 152 -19.40 12.52 -3.59
CA LEU A 152 -19.88 13.61 -4.44
C LEU A 152 -20.72 14.62 -3.64
N GLU A 153 -21.62 14.15 -2.79
CA GLU A 153 -22.40 14.98 -1.87
C GLU A 153 -21.51 15.77 -0.92
N PHE A 154 -20.48 15.14 -0.34
CA PHE A 154 -19.50 15.79 0.52
C PHE A 154 -18.75 16.92 -0.20
N VAL A 155 -18.40 16.73 -1.47
CA VAL A 155 -17.76 17.77 -2.27
C VAL A 155 -18.75 18.87 -2.60
N GLY A 156 -20.03 18.56 -2.83
CA GLY A 156 -21.12 19.52 -3.01
C GLY A 156 -20.88 20.49 -4.17
N GLY A 157 -20.28 20.02 -5.27
CA GLY A 157 -20.01 20.85 -6.44
C GLY A 157 -18.90 21.90 -6.28
N LYS A 158 -18.15 21.89 -5.17
CA LYS A 158 -17.10 22.90 -4.89
C LYS A 158 -15.91 22.83 -5.83
N THR A 159 -15.69 21.68 -6.46
CA THR A 159 -14.70 21.44 -7.50
C THR A 159 -15.07 20.22 -8.34
N ASN A 160 -14.38 20.02 -9.46
CA ASN A 160 -14.57 18.83 -10.30
C ASN A 160 -14.12 17.57 -9.59
N VAL A 161 -14.88 16.49 -9.76
CA VAL A 161 -14.56 15.17 -9.18
C VAL A 161 -14.50 14.12 -10.28
N TYR A 162 -13.42 13.36 -10.30
CA TYR A 162 -13.25 12.22 -11.17
C TYR A 162 -13.31 10.94 -10.33
N CYS A 163 -14.18 10.00 -10.72
CA CYS A 163 -14.36 8.75 -10.00
C CYS A 163 -13.73 7.60 -10.79
N TYR A 164 -12.89 6.84 -10.09
CA TYR A 164 -12.20 5.67 -10.61
C TYR A 164 -12.43 4.47 -9.68
N MET A 165 -12.39 3.28 -10.25
CA MET A 165 -12.43 2.01 -9.53
C MET A 165 -11.32 1.11 -10.06
N GLU A 166 -10.60 0.46 -9.15
CA GLU A 166 -9.61 -0.53 -9.56
C GLU A 166 -10.26 -1.63 -10.41
N ASN A 167 -9.73 -1.83 -11.60
CA ASN A 167 -10.24 -2.79 -12.57
C ASN A 167 -9.08 -3.51 -13.25
N ASN A 168 -8.42 -4.41 -12.53
CA ASN A 168 -7.42 -5.27 -13.14
C ASN A 168 -8.08 -6.34 -14.04
N LYS A 169 -7.29 -7.02 -14.89
CA LYS A 169 -7.81 -8.01 -15.87
C LYS A 169 -8.69 -9.11 -15.26
N LEU A 170 -8.47 -9.48 -14.00
CA LEU A 170 -9.28 -10.48 -13.29
C LEU A 170 -10.61 -9.91 -12.79
N GLN A 171 -10.66 -8.59 -12.60
CA GLN A 171 -11.84 -7.87 -12.09
C GLN A 171 -12.72 -7.29 -13.20
N ASP A 172 -12.25 -7.23 -14.44
CA ASP A 172 -13.01 -6.63 -15.55
C ASP A 172 -14.40 -7.25 -15.76
N PRO A 173 -14.58 -8.57 -15.81
CA PRO A 173 -15.92 -9.16 -15.90
C PRO A 173 -16.83 -8.72 -14.75
N PHE A 174 -16.28 -8.62 -13.55
CA PHE A 174 -17.02 -8.20 -12.36
C PHE A 174 -17.40 -6.71 -12.42
N PHE A 175 -16.51 -5.85 -12.89
CA PHE A 175 -16.81 -4.45 -13.12
C PHE A 175 -17.94 -4.26 -14.14
N GLN A 176 -17.87 -4.96 -15.28
CA GLN A 176 -18.89 -4.86 -16.34
C GLN A 176 -20.25 -5.42 -15.91
N GLN A 177 -20.27 -6.58 -15.26
CA GLN A 177 -21.50 -7.32 -14.96
C GLN A 177 -22.16 -6.90 -13.65
N VAL A 178 -21.41 -6.39 -12.68
CA VAL A 178 -21.92 -6.05 -11.35
C VAL A 178 -21.93 -4.55 -11.12
N PHE A 179 -20.81 -3.88 -11.28
CA PHE A 179 -20.71 -2.48 -10.89
C PHE A 179 -21.35 -1.52 -11.88
N LYS A 180 -21.19 -1.71 -13.19
CA LYS A 180 -21.85 -0.86 -14.19
C LYS A 180 -23.39 -0.84 -14.05
N PRO A 181 -24.07 -1.99 -13.91
CA PRO A 181 -25.51 -2.01 -13.66
C PRO A 181 -25.91 -1.31 -12.35
N LEU A 182 -25.15 -1.50 -11.27
CA LEU A 182 -25.39 -0.80 -9.99
C LEU A 182 -25.26 0.72 -10.12
N VAL A 183 -24.21 1.19 -10.78
CA VAL A 183 -24.02 2.62 -11.07
C VAL A 183 -25.17 3.18 -11.89
N ALA A 184 -25.60 2.46 -12.95
CA ALA A 184 -26.72 2.87 -13.77
C ALA A 184 -28.03 2.93 -12.98
N LYS A 185 -28.28 1.99 -12.07
CA LYS A 185 -29.41 1.99 -11.14
C LYS A 185 -29.37 3.22 -10.23
N VAL A 186 -28.27 3.47 -9.54
CA VAL A 186 -28.10 4.61 -8.63
C VAL A 186 -28.29 5.95 -9.36
N ARG A 187 -27.71 6.10 -10.56
CA ARG A 187 -27.89 7.32 -11.39
C ARG A 187 -29.37 7.61 -11.68
N ARG A 188 -30.13 6.56 -12.00
CA ARG A 188 -31.56 6.69 -12.33
C ARG A 188 -32.40 7.00 -11.09
N GLU A 189 -32.18 6.27 -9.99
CA GLU A 189 -32.97 6.38 -8.76
C GLU A 189 -32.71 7.68 -8.01
N GLN A 190 -31.45 8.08 -7.92
CA GLN A 190 -31.02 9.26 -7.15
C GLN A 190 -30.84 10.51 -8.01
N LYS A 191 -31.04 10.39 -9.34
CA LYS A 191 -30.87 11.50 -10.32
C LYS A 191 -29.52 12.21 -10.21
N ILE A 192 -28.45 11.45 -9.90
CA ILE A 192 -27.09 11.96 -9.71
C ILE A 192 -26.19 11.65 -10.92
N ALA A 193 -25.32 12.58 -11.29
CA ALA A 193 -24.34 12.42 -12.35
C ALA A 193 -23.10 11.63 -11.85
N LEU A 194 -23.27 10.35 -11.53
CA LEU A 194 -22.19 9.46 -11.10
C LEU A 194 -21.59 8.73 -12.30
N PHE A 195 -20.32 8.98 -12.61
CA PHE A 195 -19.54 8.30 -13.65
C PHE A 195 -18.29 7.69 -13.04
N ILE A 196 -18.23 6.36 -12.96
CA ILE A 196 -17.08 5.63 -12.45
C ILE A 196 -16.36 4.98 -13.64
N ARG A 197 -15.06 5.26 -13.77
CA ARG A 197 -14.19 4.65 -14.79
C ARG A 197 -13.41 3.51 -14.16
N GLY A 198 -13.31 2.39 -14.88
CA GLY A 198 -12.37 1.33 -14.52
C GLY A 198 -10.92 1.80 -14.73
N ASP A 199 -10.07 1.58 -13.74
CA ASP A 199 -8.63 1.81 -13.86
C ASP A 199 -7.98 0.49 -14.28
N GLU A 200 -7.60 0.41 -15.56
CA GLU A 200 -7.05 -0.79 -16.21
C GLU A 200 -5.52 -0.79 -16.27
N GLU A 201 -4.87 0.21 -15.66
CA GLU A 201 -3.42 0.27 -15.64
C GLU A 201 -2.82 -0.98 -14.99
N LYS A 202 -1.81 -1.56 -15.66
CA LYS A 202 -1.01 -2.62 -15.06
C LYS A 202 -0.29 -2.05 -13.84
N LYS A 203 -0.73 -2.44 -12.66
CA LYS A 203 -0.06 -2.06 -11.44
C LYS A 203 1.12 -2.99 -11.20
N THR A 204 2.27 -2.40 -11.00
CA THR A 204 3.43 -3.10 -10.45
C THR A 204 3.10 -3.62 -9.06
N ASP A 205 3.97 -4.42 -8.50
CA ASP A 205 3.85 -4.89 -7.12
C ASP A 205 3.63 -3.71 -6.12
N LYS A 206 2.94 -3.99 -5.02
CA LYS A 206 2.56 -2.95 -4.04
C LYS A 206 3.75 -2.17 -3.48
N ALA A 207 4.87 -2.83 -3.25
CA ALA A 207 6.06 -2.18 -2.71
C ALA A 207 6.63 -1.17 -3.71
N THR A 208 6.80 -1.57 -4.97
CA THR A 208 7.30 -0.71 -6.06
C THR A 208 6.42 0.52 -6.35
N ARG A 209 5.12 0.46 -6.02
CA ARG A 209 4.20 1.60 -6.22
C ARG A 209 4.26 2.65 -5.14
N ILE A 210 4.88 2.34 -4.03
CA ILE A 210 4.90 3.20 -2.83
C ILE A 210 6.27 3.87 -2.69
N GLU A 211 7.27 3.39 -3.38
CA GLU A 211 8.56 4.05 -3.58
C GLU A 211 8.46 5.18 -4.60
#